data_6cb57e3f4d1011903b2a2cf54ad46194
#
_entry.id   6cb57e3f4d1011903b2a2cf54ad46194
#
_cell.length_a   1.000
_cell.length_b   1.000
_cell.length_c   1.000
_cell.angle_alpha   90.00
_cell.angle_beta   90.00
_cell.angle_gamma   90.00
#
_symmetry.space_group_name_H-M   'P 1'
#
loop_
_entity.id
_entity.type
_entity.pdbx_description
1 polymer ?
#
loop_
_entity_poly.entity_id
_entity_poly.type
_entity_poly.pdbx_seq_one_letter_code
_entity_poly.pdbx_strand_id
1 'polypeptide(L)'
;MLEQLLDTRSEYEAEQYILKVETEDPGISKRTIVGLILVVVAIPMVIAFGILFLQDRSIYFISLSVMILSMVPFFLVFENRRPEAREIIVIAVMAALATVGRAAFFMLPFFKPVAAIVIISAVALGPEAGFLTGATAALVSNFLFGQGPWTPWQMFSFGIIGFIGGLIFRRYRHGKPTNVKLMAVYGFLATLLIYGPIMDTSTIVQSISMGYQEIDWEAALAIYAAGIPVNLVHATSSFVFIWFLANPLLKKLNRVKQKYGILEP
;
A
#
# COMPACT_ATOMS: atom_id res chain seq x y z
N MET A 1 20.92 40.25 -26.41
CA MET A 1 20.41 39.53 -27.58
C MET A 1 20.64 38.03 -27.51
N LEU A 2 21.88 37.55 -27.24
CA LEU A 2 22.16 36.07 -27.07
C LEU A 2 21.51 35.47 -25.80
N GLU A 3 21.54 36.17 -24.67
CA GLU A 3 20.90 35.72 -23.41
C GLU A 3 19.35 35.65 -23.57
N GLN A 4 18.73 36.58 -24.24
CA GLN A 4 17.30 36.55 -24.50
C GLN A 4 16.88 35.40 -25.44
N LEU A 5 17.74 35.02 -26.39
CA LEU A 5 17.50 33.87 -27.26
C LEU A 5 17.67 32.53 -26.54
N LEU A 6 18.57 32.45 -25.56
CA LEU A 6 18.76 31.26 -24.72
C LEU A 6 17.60 31.06 -23.74
N ASP A 7 17.08 32.17 -23.19
CA ASP A 7 15.96 32.14 -22.25
C ASP A 7 14.66 31.73 -22.95
N THR A 8 14.36 32.31 -24.14
CA THR A 8 13.19 31.91 -24.94
C THR A 8 13.25 30.48 -25.47
N ARG A 9 14.46 29.96 -25.75
CA ARG A 9 14.64 28.56 -26.14
C ARG A 9 14.40 27.60 -24.98
N SER A 10 14.89 27.95 -23.80
CA SER A 10 14.68 27.21 -22.56
C SER A 10 13.18 27.17 -22.18
N GLU A 11 12.46 28.28 -22.31
CA GLU A 11 11.03 28.34 -22.07
C GLU A 11 10.23 27.50 -23.10
N TYR A 12 10.59 27.57 -24.38
CA TYR A 12 9.96 26.77 -25.44
C TYR A 12 10.21 25.26 -25.24
N GLU A 13 11.42 24.86 -24.89
CA GLU A 13 11.74 23.44 -24.59
C GLU A 13 11.00 22.96 -23.34
N ALA A 14 10.87 23.79 -22.31
CA ALA A 14 10.07 23.50 -21.12
C ALA A 14 8.58 23.38 -21.43
N GLU A 15 8.04 24.25 -22.27
CA GLU A 15 6.63 24.23 -22.69
C GLU A 15 6.32 23.01 -23.58
N GLN A 16 7.21 22.65 -24.50
CA GLN A 16 7.12 21.43 -25.30
C GLN A 16 7.21 20.16 -24.41
N TYR A 17 8.05 20.18 -23.39
CA TYR A 17 8.15 19.08 -22.43
C TYR A 17 6.86 18.95 -21.60
N ILE A 18 6.30 20.06 -21.14
CA ILE A 18 5.02 20.09 -20.42
C ILE A 18 3.87 19.58 -21.31
N LEU A 19 3.79 20.03 -22.56
CA LEU A 19 2.78 19.59 -23.53
C LEU A 19 2.92 18.08 -23.82
N LYS A 20 4.15 17.57 -23.95
CA LYS A 20 4.40 16.16 -24.19
C LYS A 20 4.02 15.30 -22.98
N VAL A 21 4.26 15.78 -21.76
CA VAL A 21 3.84 15.13 -20.49
C VAL A 21 2.30 15.19 -20.34
N GLU A 22 1.63 16.23 -20.84
CA GLU A 22 0.16 16.36 -20.80
C GLU A 22 -0.56 15.43 -21.78
N THR A 23 0.06 15.11 -22.93
CA THR A 23 -0.56 14.28 -23.98
C THR A 23 -0.36 12.78 -23.76
N GLU A 24 0.67 12.37 -23.03
CA GLU A 24 0.89 10.98 -22.68
C GLU A 24 0.42 10.69 -21.23
N ASP A 25 -0.87 10.38 -21.05
CA ASP A 25 -1.32 9.65 -19.86
C ASP A 25 -0.94 8.16 -20.08
N PRO A 26 0.20 7.69 -19.55
CA PRO A 26 0.59 6.32 -19.78
C PRO A 26 -0.43 5.44 -19.07
N GLY A 27 -1.26 4.77 -19.85
CA GLY A 27 -2.27 3.84 -19.34
C GLY A 27 -1.69 2.88 -18.31
N ILE A 28 -2.54 2.21 -17.57
CA ILE A 28 -2.11 1.17 -16.62
C ILE A 28 -1.32 0.12 -17.39
N SER A 29 -0.07 -0.17 -16.98
CA SER A 29 0.77 -1.13 -17.69
C SER A 29 0.11 -2.52 -17.65
N LYS A 30 0.28 -3.32 -18.70
CA LYS A 30 -0.22 -4.71 -18.71
C LYS A 30 0.26 -5.50 -17.49
N ARG A 31 1.43 -5.21 -16.99
CA ARG A 31 2.05 -5.84 -15.81
C ARG A 31 1.34 -5.45 -14.52
N THR A 32 0.97 -4.17 -14.38
CA THR A 32 0.17 -3.69 -13.25
C THR A 32 -1.21 -4.35 -13.25
N ILE A 33 -1.81 -4.56 -14.43
CA ILE A 33 -3.08 -5.29 -14.57
C ILE A 33 -2.91 -6.74 -14.13
N VAL A 34 -1.85 -7.43 -14.58
CA VAL A 34 -1.57 -8.80 -14.16
C VAL A 34 -1.35 -8.88 -12.64
N GLY A 35 -0.58 -7.95 -12.07
CA GLY A 35 -0.40 -7.85 -10.62
C GLY A 35 -1.72 -7.64 -9.88
N LEU A 36 -2.59 -6.76 -10.41
CA LEU A 36 -3.92 -6.52 -9.85
C LEU A 36 -4.79 -7.77 -9.89
N ILE A 37 -4.84 -8.47 -11.03
CA ILE A 37 -5.61 -9.72 -11.17
C ILE A 37 -5.10 -10.77 -10.19
N LEU A 38 -3.78 -10.97 -10.08
CA LEU A 38 -3.20 -11.93 -9.14
C LEU A 38 -3.58 -11.60 -7.69
N VAL A 39 -3.49 -10.33 -7.30
CA VAL A 39 -3.78 -9.92 -5.92
C VAL A 39 -5.27 -9.97 -5.62
N VAL A 40 -6.12 -9.46 -6.53
CA VAL A 40 -7.57 -9.32 -6.29
C VAL A 40 -8.31 -10.64 -6.51
N VAL A 41 -7.82 -11.53 -7.37
CA VAL A 41 -8.49 -12.78 -7.70
C VAL A 41 -7.84 -13.99 -7.02
N ALA A 42 -6.52 -14.15 -7.14
CA ALA A 42 -5.86 -15.38 -6.66
C ALA A 42 -5.87 -15.47 -5.12
N ILE A 43 -5.70 -14.35 -4.41
CA ILE A 43 -5.68 -14.39 -2.94
C ILE A 43 -7.06 -14.71 -2.35
N PRO A 44 -8.17 -14.04 -2.74
CA PRO A 44 -9.50 -14.46 -2.30
C PRO A 44 -9.86 -15.91 -2.67
N MET A 45 -9.43 -16.39 -3.84
CA MET A 45 -9.64 -17.79 -4.22
C MET A 45 -8.90 -18.76 -3.28
N VAL A 46 -7.67 -18.47 -2.90
CA VAL A 46 -6.90 -19.29 -1.94
C VAL A 46 -7.55 -19.28 -0.56
N ILE A 47 -8.03 -18.12 -0.14
CA ILE A 47 -8.74 -17.98 1.14
C ILE A 47 -10.03 -18.83 1.11
N ALA A 48 -10.84 -18.68 0.07
CA ALA A 48 -12.07 -19.45 -0.10
C ALA A 48 -11.79 -20.95 -0.16
N PHE A 49 -10.77 -21.38 -0.92
CA PHE A 49 -10.35 -22.78 -1.00
C PHE A 49 -9.93 -23.32 0.38
N GLY A 50 -9.12 -22.56 1.12
CA GLY A 50 -8.70 -22.93 2.47
C GLY A 50 -9.87 -23.13 3.42
N ILE A 51 -10.84 -22.20 3.41
CA ILE A 51 -12.02 -22.27 4.28
C ILE A 51 -12.91 -23.48 3.89
N LEU A 52 -13.11 -23.71 2.59
CA LEU A 52 -14.05 -24.73 2.12
C LEU A 52 -13.50 -26.17 2.17
N PHE A 53 -12.18 -26.35 2.02
CA PHE A 53 -11.59 -27.68 1.78
C PHE A 53 -10.56 -28.15 2.80
N LEU A 54 -9.97 -27.26 3.64
CA LEU A 54 -8.80 -27.62 4.47
C LEU A 54 -9.08 -27.72 5.97
N GLN A 55 -10.32 -27.59 6.43
CA GLN A 55 -10.72 -27.76 7.85
C GLN A 55 -9.70 -27.21 8.89
N ASP A 56 -9.38 -27.95 9.95
CA ASP A 56 -8.62 -27.51 11.12
C ASP A 56 -7.18 -27.00 10.89
N ARG A 57 -6.57 -27.30 9.76
CA ARG A 57 -5.20 -26.85 9.41
C ARG A 57 -5.19 -25.71 8.39
N SER A 58 -6.36 -25.19 8.05
CA SER A 58 -6.53 -24.21 6.96
C SER A 58 -5.77 -22.91 7.22
N ILE A 59 -5.68 -22.46 8.47
CA ILE A 59 -5.13 -21.13 8.77
C ILE A 59 -3.65 -20.98 8.40
N TYR A 60 -2.83 -21.99 8.73
CA TYR A 60 -1.40 -21.93 8.40
C TYR A 60 -1.18 -21.99 6.90
N PHE A 61 -1.95 -22.83 6.21
CA PHE A 61 -1.90 -22.93 4.74
C PHE A 61 -2.37 -21.63 4.08
N ILE A 62 -3.50 -21.07 4.51
CA ILE A 62 -4.04 -19.82 3.97
C ILE A 62 -3.05 -18.68 4.23
N SER A 63 -2.55 -18.54 5.46
CA SER A 63 -1.61 -17.49 5.81
C SER A 63 -0.32 -17.55 4.99
N LEU A 64 0.24 -18.75 4.81
CA LEU A 64 1.42 -18.96 4.00
C LEU A 64 1.15 -18.67 2.52
N SER A 65 0.03 -19.16 2.00
CA SER A 65 -0.35 -18.94 0.60
C SER A 65 -0.62 -17.46 0.30
N VAL A 66 -1.31 -16.75 1.20
CA VAL A 66 -1.52 -15.30 1.08
C VAL A 66 -0.19 -14.56 1.09
N MET A 67 0.74 -14.94 1.95
CA MET A 67 2.08 -14.34 1.98
C MET A 67 2.82 -14.54 0.66
N ILE A 68 2.89 -15.77 0.17
CA ILE A 68 3.58 -16.09 -1.09
C ILE A 68 2.91 -15.40 -2.27
N LEU A 69 1.60 -15.52 -2.41
CA LEU A 69 0.85 -14.93 -3.51
C LEU A 69 0.90 -13.40 -3.49
N SER A 70 0.93 -12.78 -2.31
CA SER A 70 1.07 -11.33 -2.20
C SER A 70 2.45 -10.83 -2.63
N MET A 71 3.47 -11.67 -2.54
CA MET A 71 4.84 -11.34 -2.97
C MET A 71 5.07 -11.60 -4.46
N VAL A 72 4.39 -12.59 -5.05
CA VAL A 72 4.59 -12.98 -6.46
C VAL A 72 4.40 -11.83 -7.45
N PRO A 73 3.32 -11.04 -7.41
CA PRO A 73 3.14 -9.89 -8.30
C PRO A 73 4.30 -8.89 -8.22
N PHE A 74 4.80 -8.70 -7.00
CA PHE A 74 5.94 -7.83 -6.77
C PHE A 74 7.19 -8.34 -7.49
N PHE A 75 7.54 -9.62 -7.32
CA PHE A 75 8.70 -10.20 -7.99
C PHE A 75 8.55 -10.14 -9.51
N LEU A 76 7.38 -10.51 -10.05
CA LEU A 76 7.12 -10.52 -11.50
C LEU A 76 7.19 -9.13 -12.14
N VAL A 77 6.64 -8.12 -11.48
CA VAL A 77 6.58 -6.77 -12.03
C VAL A 77 7.88 -6.02 -11.77
N PHE A 78 8.45 -6.18 -10.59
CA PHE A 78 9.66 -5.48 -10.16
C PHE A 78 10.91 -6.01 -10.89
N GLU A 79 11.06 -7.33 -11.00
CA GLU A 79 12.19 -7.96 -11.71
C GLU A 79 12.24 -7.54 -13.19
N ASN A 80 11.08 -7.51 -13.84
CA ASN A 80 10.99 -7.09 -15.24
C ASN A 80 11.28 -5.61 -15.48
N ARG A 81 11.10 -4.74 -14.47
CA ARG A 81 11.41 -3.31 -14.58
C ARG A 81 12.89 -3.01 -14.44
N ARG A 82 13.72 -3.99 -14.03
CA ARG A 82 15.12 -3.80 -13.65
C ARG A 82 15.26 -2.59 -12.71
N PRO A 83 14.62 -2.62 -11.53
CA PRO A 83 14.63 -1.48 -10.64
C PRO A 83 16.07 -1.11 -10.29
N GLU A 84 16.37 0.16 -10.31
CA GLU A 84 17.66 0.62 -9.82
C GLU A 84 17.76 0.37 -8.30
N ALA A 85 18.97 0.05 -7.83
CA ALA A 85 19.22 -0.12 -6.39
C ALA A 85 18.72 1.06 -5.55
N ARG A 86 18.72 2.27 -6.13
CA ARG A 86 18.23 3.52 -5.51
C ARG A 86 16.72 3.47 -5.21
N GLU A 87 15.91 2.89 -6.10
CA GLU A 87 14.46 2.72 -5.88
C GLU A 87 14.20 1.77 -4.70
N ILE A 88 14.91 0.65 -4.66
CA ILE A 88 14.81 -0.33 -3.57
C ILE A 88 15.17 0.31 -2.22
N ILE A 89 16.22 1.12 -2.18
CA ILE A 89 16.65 1.82 -0.96
C ILE A 89 15.54 2.77 -0.48
N VAL A 90 14.92 3.54 -1.37
CA VAL A 90 13.84 4.47 -0.99
C VAL A 90 12.62 3.71 -0.45
N ILE A 91 12.24 2.60 -1.08
CA ILE A 91 11.15 1.73 -0.59
C ILE A 91 11.49 1.20 0.81
N ALA A 92 12.70 0.69 1.01
CA ALA A 92 13.15 0.18 2.30
C ALA A 92 13.14 1.27 3.39
N VAL A 93 13.56 2.49 3.07
CA VAL A 93 13.51 3.65 3.98
C VAL A 93 12.08 3.99 4.34
N MET A 94 11.13 3.97 3.38
CA MET A 94 9.74 4.24 3.66
C MET A 94 9.08 3.14 4.52
N ALA A 95 9.43 1.88 4.29
CA ALA A 95 8.99 0.77 5.14
C ALA A 95 9.56 0.88 6.56
N ALA A 96 10.83 1.26 6.69
CA ALA A 96 11.46 1.54 7.99
C ALA A 96 10.79 2.71 8.70
N LEU A 97 10.47 3.80 7.98
CA LEU A 97 9.75 4.96 8.52
C LEU A 97 8.35 4.57 9.02
N ALA A 98 7.63 3.71 8.30
CA ALA A 98 6.33 3.18 8.72
C ALA A 98 6.47 2.34 9.99
N THR A 99 7.49 1.50 10.08
CA THR A 99 7.81 0.67 11.25
C THR A 99 8.17 1.53 12.46
N VAL A 100 9.04 2.51 12.31
CA VAL A 100 9.42 3.46 13.37
C VAL A 100 8.20 4.29 13.80
N GLY A 101 7.37 4.73 12.85
CA GLY A 101 6.11 5.41 13.14
C GLY A 101 5.17 4.54 13.98
N ARG A 102 5.06 3.23 13.67
CA ARG A 102 4.29 2.30 14.50
C ARG A 102 4.84 2.21 15.92
N ALA A 103 6.17 2.20 16.08
CA ALA A 103 6.84 2.17 17.37
C ALA A 103 6.63 3.47 18.16
N ALA A 104 6.78 4.62 17.52
CA ALA A 104 6.60 5.93 18.15
C ALA A 104 5.20 6.13 18.74
N PHE A 105 4.19 5.55 18.09
CA PHE A 105 2.79 5.61 18.54
C PHE A 105 2.34 4.31 19.24
N PHE A 106 3.28 3.54 19.81
CA PHE A 106 2.97 2.24 20.43
C PHE A 106 1.90 2.34 21.51
N MET A 107 1.94 3.37 22.34
CA MET A 107 1.01 3.58 23.45
C MET A 107 -0.43 3.93 23.01
N LEU A 108 -0.64 4.30 21.75
CA LEU A 108 -1.97 4.61 21.23
C LEU A 108 -2.51 3.39 20.46
N PRO A 109 -3.48 2.65 21.01
CA PRO A 109 -4.05 1.49 20.33
C PRO A 109 -4.62 1.86 18.96
N PHE A 110 -4.26 1.11 17.92
CA PHE A 110 -4.73 1.26 16.54
C PHE A 110 -4.50 2.63 15.87
N PHE A 111 -4.03 3.66 16.59
CA PHE A 111 -3.74 4.98 16.06
C PHE A 111 -2.27 5.07 15.64
N LYS A 112 -1.96 4.63 14.41
CA LYS A 112 -0.58 4.48 13.89
C LYS A 112 -0.45 5.09 12.48
N PRO A 113 0.70 5.67 12.11
CA PRO A 113 0.91 6.31 10.80
C PRO A 113 1.17 5.31 9.64
N VAL A 114 1.13 3.99 9.87
CA VAL A 114 1.58 2.98 8.90
C VAL A 114 0.86 3.11 7.57
N ALA A 115 -0.49 3.07 7.56
CA ALA A 115 -1.29 3.17 6.35
C ALA A 115 -1.02 4.49 5.60
N ALA A 116 -0.89 5.59 6.34
CA ALA A 116 -0.58 6.90 5.76
C ALA A 116 0.76 6.90 5.03
N ILE A 117 1.82 6.38 5.66
CA ILE A 117 3.15 6.32 5.06
C ILE A 117 3.16 5.41 3.83
N VAL A 118 2.47 4.28 3.89
CA VAL A 118 2.31 3.34 2.77
C VAL A 118 1.62 4.03 1.59
N ILE A 119 0.50 4.73 1.81
CA ILE A 119 -0.23 5.44 0.76
C ILE A 119 0.62 6.56 0.17
N ILE A 120 1.31 7.35 1.00
CA ILE A 120 2.20 8.42 0.54
C ILE A 120 3.33 7.84 -0.32
N SER A 121 3.91 6.70 0.08
CA SER A 121 4.93 6.00 -0.71
C SER A 121 4.40 5.58 -2.07
N ALA A 122 3.20 5.00 -2.10
CA ALA A 122 2.54 4.57 -3.32
C ALA A 122 2.26 5.72 -4.29
N VAL A 123 1.81 6.86 -3.77
CA VAL A 123 1.56 8.07 -4.57
C VAL A 123 2.85 8.60 -5.20
N ALA A 124 3.96 8.59 -4.45
CA ALA A 124 5.24 9.09 -4.93
C ALA A 124 5.99 8.12 -5.86
N LEU A 125 5.98 6.81 -5.54
CA LEU A 125 6.84 5.81 -6.16
C LEU A 125 6.08 4.83 -7.06
N GLY A 126 4.77 4.74 -6.93
CA GLY A 126 3.90 3.88 -7.74
C GLY A 126 3.24 2.75 -6.96
N PRO A 127 2.27 2.07 -7.60
CA PRO A 127 1.44 1.07 -6.94
C PRO A 127 2.25 -0.13 -6.43
N GLU A 128 3.19 -0.64 -7.21
CA GLU A 128 4.04 -1.77 -6.83
C GLU A 128 4.94 -1.42 -5.63
N ALA A 129 5.54 -0.21 -5.65
CA ALA A 129 6.34 0.29 -4.54
C ALA A 129 5.50 0.50 -3.27
N GLY A 130 4.25 0.95 -3.43
CA GLY A 130 3.29 1.06 -2.33
C GLY A 130 2.95 -0.29 -1.72
N PHE A 131 2.67 -1.30 -2.56
CA PHE A 131 2.43 -2.66 -2.09
C PHE A 131 3.61 -3.19 -1.28
N LEU A 132 4.81 -3.06 -1.83
CA LEU A 132 6.02 -3.52 -1.18
C LEU A 132 6.29 -2.79 0.14
N THR A 133 6.15 -1.47 0.15
CA THR A 133 6.30 -0.68 1.39
C THR A 133 5.36 -1.18 2.46
N GLY A 134 4.08 -1.44 2.12
CA GLY A 134 3.06 -1.92 3.06
C GLY A 134 3.37 -3.32 3.57
N ALA A 135 3.65 -4.26 2.68
CA ALA A 135 3.98 -5.64 3.03
C ALA A 135 5.25 -5.72 3.90
N THR A 136 6.31 -5.03 3.50
CA THR A 136 7.59 -4.99 4.24
C THR A 136 7.42 -4.32 5.60
N ALA A 137 6.71 -3.19 5.68
CA ALA A 137 6.45 -2.51 6.95
C ALA A 137 5.68 -3.40 7.93
N ALA A 138 4.66 -4.13 7.47
CA ALA A 138 3.93 -5.09 8.29
C ALA A 138 4.84 -6.21 8.81
N LEU A 139 5.60 -6.85 7.91
CA LEU A 139 6.51 -7.92 8.26
C LEU A 139 7.56 -7.46 9.28
N VAL A 140 8.29 -6.39 8.97
CA VAL A 140 9.38 -5.89 9.81
C VAL A 140 8.86 -5.39 11.15
N SER A 141 7.74 -4.66 11.17
CA SER A 141 7.18 -4.18 12.43
C SER A 141 6.70 -5.31 13.33
N ASN A 142 6.21 -6.42 12.77
CA ASN A 142 5.78 -7.57 13.56
C ASN A 142 6.96 -8.34 14.20
N PHE A 143 8.19 -8.23 13.70
CA PHE A 143 9.36 -8.71 14.45
C PHE A 143 9.56 -7.94 15.76
N LEU A 144 9.15 -6.68 15.82
CA LEU A 144 9.25 -5.85 17.03
C LEU A 144 8.02 -6.00 17.95
N PHE A 145 6.83 -6.17 17.37
CA PHE A 145 5.55 -6.15 18.10
C PHE A 145 4.86 -7.51 18.22
N GLY A 146 5.49 -8.57 17.74
CA GLY A 146 5.01 -9.94 17.77
C GLY A 146 4.56 -10.43 16.40
N GLN A 147 5.14 -11.54 15.98
CA GLN A 147 4.73 -12.30 14.79
C GLN A 147 3.58 -13.24 15.15
N GLY A 148 2.70 -13.46 14.20
CA GLY A 148 1.60 -14.39 14.35
C GLY A 148 0.88 -14.69 13.03
N PRO A 149 -0.17 -15.52 13.06
CA PRO A 149 -0.97 -15.86 11.88
C PRO A 149 -1.59 -14.66 11.18
N TRP A 150 -1.74 -13.54 11.88
CA TRP A 150 -2.21 -12.26 11.33
C TRP A 150 -1.19 -11.56 10.44
N THR A 151 0.11 -11.89 10.55
CA THR A 151 1.16 -11.17 9.80
C THR A 151 0.97 -11.21 8.30
N PRO A 152 0.72 -12.34 7.63
CA PRO A 152 0.46 -12.37 6.19
C PRO A 152 -0.76 -11.52 5.78
N TRP A 153 -1.80 -11.53 6.60
CA TRP A 153 -2.99 -10.73 6.37
C TRP A 153 -2.72 -9.23 6.47
N GLN A 154 -1.90 -8.81 7.44
CA GLN A 154 -1.46 -7.42 7.55
C GLN A 154 -0.57 -7.00 6.36
N MET A 155 0.35 -7.87 5.94
CA MET A 155 1.20 -7.63 4.77
C MET A 155 0.34 -7.36 3.53
N PHE A 156 -0.64 -8.24 3.28
CA PHE A 156 -1.58 -8.08 2.19
C PHE A 156 -2.43 -6.82 2.34
N SER A 157 -3.03 -6.59 3.51
CA SER A 157 -3.92 -5.45 3.74
C SER A 157 -3.24 -4.10 3.56
N PHE A 158 -2.05 -3.91 4.12
CA PHE A 158 -1.27 -2.69 3.90
C PHE A 158 -0.76 -2.60 2.46
N GLY A 159 -0.37 -3.72 1.86
CA GLY A 159 0.06 -3.77 0.47
C GLY A 159 -1.04 -3.31 -0.47
N ILE A 160 -2.25 -3.87 -0.36
CA ILE A 160 -3.36 -3.59 -1.29
C ILE A 160 -3.86 -2.15 -1.16
N ILE A 161 -3.97 -1.57 0.04
CA ILE A 161 -4.34 -0.16 0.17
C ILE A 161 -3.28 0.77 -0.42
N GLY A 162 -1.99 0.42 -0.30
CA GLY A 162 -0.90 1.12 -0.99
C GLY A 162 -1.02 0.99 -2.50
N PHE A 163 -1.17 -0.22 -3.00
CA PHE A 163 -1.29 -0.49 -4.43
C PHE A 163 -2.42 0.29 -5.09
N ILE A 164 -3.63 0.21 -4.53
CA ILE A 164 -4.80 0.95 -5.02
C ILE A 164 -4.57 2.47 -4.94
N GLY A 165 -3.97 2.96 -3.84
CA GLY A 165 -3.60 4.37 -3.71
C GLY A 165 -2.66 4.84 -4.81
N GLY A 166 -1.64 4.03 -5.13
CA GLY A 166 -0.71 4.31 -6.23
C GLY A 166 -1.39 4.35 -7.61
N LEU A 167 -2.44 3.55 -7.83
CA LEU A 167 -3.24 3.57 -9.05
C LEU A 167 -4.12 4.83 -9.14
N ILE A 168 -4.84 5.15 -8.06
CA ILE A 168 -5.77 6.28 -8.03
C ILE A 168 -5.03 7.60 -8.22
N PHE A 169 -3.90 7.76 -7.52
CA PHE A 169 -3.11 9.00 -7.55
C PHE A 169 -1.93 8.94 -8.55
N ARG A 170 -1.98 8.07 -9.56
CA ARG A 170 -0.89 7.88 -10.53
C ARG A 170 -0.44 9.17 -11.23
N ARG A 171 -1.37 10.13 -11.43
CA ARG A 171 -1.09 11.41 -12.08
C ARG A 171 -0.05 12.26 -11.33
N TYR A 172 0.06 12.11 -10.03
CA TYR A 172 1.08 12.79 -9.23
C TYR A 172 2.50 12.38 -9.65
N ARG A 173 2.71 11.13 -9.95
CA ARG A 173 4.00 10.59 -10.44
C ARG A 173 4.45 11.24 -11.73
N HIS A 174 3.51 11.70 -12.55
CA HIS A 174 3.72 12.41 -13.82
C HIS A 174 3.67 13.94 -13.67
N GLY A 175 4.03 14.47 -12.51
CA GLY A 175 4.20 15.91 -12.26
C GLY A 175 2.91 16.67 -11.94
N LYS A 176 1.72 16.06 -12.02
CA LYS A 176 0.46 16.74 -11.68
C LYS A 176 0.28 16.85 -10.17
N PRO A 177 -0.19 18.00 -9.64
CA PRO A 177 -0.42 18.14 -8.22
C PRO A 177 -1.48 17.16 -7.72
N THR A 178 -1.30 16.61 -6.52
CA THR A 178 -2.33 15.79 -5.87
C THR A 178 -3.08 16.58 -4.83
N ASN A 179 -4.36 16.25 -4.65
CA ASN A 179 -5.19 16.84 -3.62
C ASN A 179 -5.03 16.03 -2.32
N VAL A 180 -4.35 16.61 -1.33
CA VAL A 180 -4.11 15.97 -0.03
C VAL A 180 -5.42 15.64 0.69
N LYS A 181 -6.47 16.47 0.54
CA LYS A 181 -7.79 16.18 1.13
C LYS A 181 -8.37 14.89 0.56
N LEU A 182 -8.33 14.75 -0.77
CA LEU A 182 -8.80 13.53 -1.44
C LEU A 182 -7.97 12.31 -1.03
N MET A 183 -6.66 12.48 -0.88
CA MET A 183 -5.77 11.42 -0.43
C MET A 183 -6.05 11.00 1.02
N ALA A 184 -6.36 11.96 1.90
CA ALA A 184 -6.75 11.69 3.29
C ALA A 184 -8.10 10.95 3.36
N VAL A 185 -9.10 11.38 2.56
CA VAL A 185 -10.39 10.68 2.44
C VAL A 185 -10.19 9.27 1.90
N TYR A 186 -9.36 9.09 0.88
CA TYR A 186 -9.00 7.75 0.39
C TYR A 186 -8.38 6.91 1.50
N GLY A 187 -7.42 7.44 2.25
CA GLY A 187 -6.77 6.73 3.35
C GLY A 187 -7.75 6.29 4.43
N PHE A 188 -8.71 7.14 4.77
CA PHE A 188 -9.80 6.78 5.68
C PHE A 188 -10.64 5.63 5.13
N LEU A 189 -11.17 5.79 3.91
CA LEU A 189 -12.04 4.81 3.29
C LEU A 189 -11.33 3.48 3.02
N ALA A 190 -10.11 3.52 2.51
CA ALA A 190 -9.33 2.32 2.23
C ALA A 190 -9.00 1.54 3.51
N THR A 191 -8.67 2.24 4.60
CA THR A 191 -8.43 1.60 5.89
C THR A 191 -9.71 1.02 6.48
N LEU A 192 -10.83 1.73 6.39
CA LEU A 192 -12.11 1.29 6.93
C LEU A 192 -12.72 0.12 6.12
N LEU A 193 -12.70 0.23 4.78
CA LEU A 193 -13.47 -0.65 3.89
C LEU A 193 -12.63 -1.77 3.26
N ILE A 194 -11.31 -1.68 3.30
CA ILE A 194 -10.42 -2.70 2.74
C ILE A 194 -9.58 -3.35 3.83
N TYR A 195 -8.77 -2.56 4.55
CA TYR A 195 -7.90 -3.08 5.59
C TYR A 195 -8.71 -3.73 6.73
N GLY A 196 -9.72 -3.03 7.26
CA GLY A 196 -10.55 -3.51 8.37
C GLY A 196 -11.19 -4.87 8.05
N PRO A 197 -12.02 -4.98 7.00
CA PRO A 197 -12.66 -6.24 6.66
C PRO A 197 -11.70 -7.40 6.39
N ILE A 198 -10.53 -7.15 5.78
CA ILE A 198 -9.51 -8.19 5.58
C ILE A 198 -8.98 -8.68 6.94
N MET A 199 -8.72 -7.78 7.88
CA MET A 199 -8.25 -8.15 9.22
C MET A 199 -9.34 -8.83 10.04
N ASP A 200 -10.60 -8.40 9.93
CA ASP A 200 -11.74 -9.06 10.57
C ASP A 200 -11.93 -10.48 10.01
N THR A 201 -11.80 -10.66 8.69
CA THR A 201 -11.77 -12.00 8.05
C THR A 201 -10.63 -12.85 8.62
N SER A 202 -9.44 -12.27 8.82
CA SER A 202 -8.32 -13.02 9.40
C SER A 202 -8.65 -13.51 10.83
N THR A 203 -9.38 -12.72 11.60
CA THR A 203 -9.84 -13.08 12.95
C THR A 203 -10.83 -14.25 12.89
N ILE A 204 -11.78 -14.22 11.95
CA ILE A 204 -12.72 -15.34 11.73
C ILE A 204 -11.95 -16.63 11.42
N VAL A 205 -11.04 -16.59 10.44
CA VAL A 205 -10.24 -17.76 10.05
C VAL A 205 -9.39 -18.29 11.22
N GLN A 206 -8.84 -17.39 12.03
CA GLN A 206 -8.09 -17.78 13.24
C GLN A 206 -8.99 -18.44 14.28
N SER A 207 -10.19 -17.92 14.51
CA SER A 207 -11.13 -18.48 15.49
C SER A 207 -11.58 -19.88 15.10
N ILE A 208 -11.86 -20.15 13.82
CA ILE A 208 -12.17 -21.50 13.30
C ILE A 208 -11.01 -22.47 13.58
N SER A 209 -9.78 -22.06 13.28
CA SER A 209 -8.61 -22.93 13.41
C SER A 209 -8.20 -23.22 14.84
N MET A 210 -8.60 -22.38 15.79
CA MET A 210 -8.36 -22.62 17.22
C MET A 210 -9.45 -23.49 17.86
N GLY A 211 -10.43 -23.95 17.07
CA GLY A 211 -11.51 -24.80 17.53
C GLY A 211 -12.52 -24.07 18.43
N TYR A 212 -12.52 -22.74 18.39
CA TYR A 212 -13.36 -21.94 19.28
C TYR A 212 -14.83 -21.96 18.92
N GLN A 213 -15.22 -22.33 17.68
CA GLN A 213 -16.63 -22.55 17.28
C GLN A 213 -16.76 -23.04 15.82
N GLU A 214 -17.82 -23.78 15.52
CA GLU A 214 -18.44 -23.71 14.20
C GLU A 214 -18.93 -22.26 14.02
N ILE A 215 -18.22 -21.46 13.20
CA ILE A 215 -18.62 -20.08 12.97
C ILE A 215 -19.81 -20.10 12.03
N ASP A 216 -20.98 -19.90 12.61
CA ASP A 216 -22.19 -19.58 11.85
C ASP A 216 -22.15 -18.11 11.35
N TRP A 217 -23.14 -17.76 10.57
CA TRP A 217 -23.27 -16.42 10.00
C TRP A 217 -23.41 -15.32 11.07
N GLU A 218 -24.05 -15.63 12.19
CA GLU A 218 -24.27 -14.69 13.30
C GLU A 218 -22.95 -14.37 14.01
N ALA A 219 -22.14 -15.38 14.30
CA ALA A 219 -20.81 -15.20 14.89
C ALA A 219 -19.87 -14.42 13.96
N ALA A 220 -19.91 -14.68 12.66
CA ALA A 220 -19.12 -13.90 11.69
C ALA A 220 -19.52 -12.42 11.69
N LEU A 221 -20.82 -12.12 11.66
CA LEU A 221 -21.32 -10.74 11.73
C LEU A 221 -20.94 -10.06 13.05
N ALA A 222 -20.98 -10.79 14.16
CA ALA A 222 -20.57 -10.25 15.46
C ALA A 222 -19.09 -9.85 15.48
N ILE A 223 -18.20 -10.62 14.83
CA ILE A 223 -16.78 -10.27 14.70
C ILE A 223 -16.60 -8.99 13.88
N TYR A 224 -17.28 -8.86 12.74
CA TYR A 224 -17.23 -7.63 11.94
C TYR A 224 -17.78 -6.42 12.71
N ALA A 225 -18.90 -6.60 13.42
CA ALA A 225 -19.49 -5.53 14.22
C ALA A 225 -18.54 -5.08 15.35
N ALA A 226 -17.90 -6.03 16.03
CA ALA A 226 -16.90 -5.74 17.06
C ALA A 226 -15.64 -5.06 16.49
N GLY A 227 -15.28 -5.32 15.23
CA GLY A 227 -14.19 -4.68 14.52
C GLY A 227 -14.44 -3.22 14.17
N ILE A 228 -15.70 -2.77 14.00
CA ILE A 228 -16.02 -1.40 13.54
C ILE A 228 -15.34 -0.30 14.37
N PRO A 229 -15.41 -0.28 15.71
CA PRO A 229 -14.76 0.77 16.51
C PRO A 229 -13.23 0.81 16.30
N VAL A 230 -12.60 -0.34 16.23
CA VAL A 230 -11.15 -0.49 15.98
C VAL A 230 -10.79 0.04 14.59
N ASN A 231 -11.54 -0.38 13.58
CA ASN A 231 -11.35 0.01 12.20
C ASN A 231 -11.58 1.52 12.00
N LEU A 232 -12.52 2.13 12.73
CA LEU A 232 -12.75 3.58 12.72
C LEU A 232 -11.56 4.36 13.32
N VAL A 233 -10.99 3.89 14.44
CA VAL A 233 -9.79 4.52 15.02
C VAL A 233 -8.63 4.43 14.02
N HIS A 234 -8.43 3.28 13.39
CA HIS A 234 -7.37 3.08 12.41
C HIS A 234 -7.57 3.93 11.15
N ALA A 235 -8.81 4.01 10.65
CA ALA A 235 -9.18 4.86 9.52
C ALA A 235 -8.96 6.36 9.82
N THR A 236 -9.38 6.80 11.01
CA THR A 236 -9.16 8.17 11.48
C THR A 236 -7.66 8.48 11.58
N SER A 237 -6.88 7.54 12.10
CA SER A 237 -5.41 7.64 12.12
C SER A 237 -4.84 7.85 10.71
N SER A 238 -5.29 7.04 9.75
CA SER A 238 -4.85 7.15 8.35
C SER A 238 -5.16 8.53 7.78
N PHE A 239 -6.37 9.06 8.01
CA PHE A 239 -6.77 10.40 7.60
C PHE A 239 -5.85 11.47 8.20
N VAL A 240 -5.70 11.46 9.52
CA VAL A 240 -4.94 12.47 10.27
C VAL A 240 -3.48 12.48 9.82
N PHE A 241 -2.84 11.31 9.76
CA PHE A 241 -1.43 11.24 9.36
C PHE A 241 -1.21 11.58 7.89
N ILE A 242 -2.12 11.25 6.98
CA ILE A 242 -2.04 11.72 5.59
C ILE A 242 -2.14 13.24 5.56
N TRP A 243 -3.09 13.82 6.26
CA TRP A 243 -3.31 15.26 6.29
C TRP A 243 -2.04 16.04 6.69
N PHE A 244 -1.35 15.57 7.71
CA PHE A 244 -0.14 16.23 8.21
C PHE A 244 1.13 15.83 7.47
N LEU A 245 1.29 14.56 7.08
CA LEU A 245 2.55 14.03 6.55
C LEU A 245 2.64 14.06 5.02
N ALA A 246 1.52 14.13 4.29
CA ALA A 246 1.57 14.02 2.83
C ALA A 246 2.44 15.09 2.18
N ASN A 247 2.17 16.37 2.46
CA ASN A 247 2.92 17.46 1.84
C ASN A 247 4.44 17.40 2.13
N PRO A 248 4.91 17.29 3.39
CA PRO A 248 6.33 17.24 3.67
C PRO A 248 7.02 16.00 3.10
N LEU A 249 6.37 14.82 3.17
CA LEU A 249 6.96 13.59 2.65
C LEU A 249 6.99 13.57 1.13
N LEU A 250 5.90 13.95 0.45
CA LEU A 250 5.85 14.03 -1.01
C LEU A 250 6.90 15.02 -1.55
N LYS A 251 7.06 16.18 -0.90
CA LYS A 251 8.09 17.17 -1.28
C LYS A 251 9.51 16.59 -1.15
N LYS A 252 9.78 15.84 -0.07
CA LYS A 252 11.08 15.19 0.14
C LYS A 252 11.31 14.06 -0.87
N LEU A 253 10.31 13.21 -1.10
CA LEU A 253 10.39 12.13 -2.07
C LEU A 253 10.60 12.65 -3.49
N ASN A 254 9.91 13.71 -3.90
CA ASN A 254 10.16 14.34 -5.21
C ASN A 254 11.57 14.88 -5.35
N ARG A 255 12.11 15.52 -4.32
CA ARG A 255 13.51 15.96 -4.32
C ARG A 255 14.48 14.79 -4.48
N VAL A 256 14.24 13.66 -3.79
CA VAL A 256 15.05 12.45 -3.90
C VAL A 256 14.95 11.87 -5.32
N LYS A 257 13.74 11.80 -5.88
CA LYS A 257 13.52 11.33 -7.26
C LYS A 257 14.31 12.15 -8.26
N GLN A 258 14.20 13.47 -8.22
CA GLN A 258 14.92 14.37 -9.13
C GLN A 258 16.43 14.29 -8.96
N LYS A 259 16.92 14.26 -7.69
CA LYS A 259 18.37 14.22 -7.43
C LYS A 259 19.04 12.93 -7.90
N TYR A 260 18.33 11.83 -7.86
CA TYR A 260 18.90 10.50 -8.14
C TYR A 260 18.35 9.85 -9.41
N GLY A 261 17.55 10.55 -10.20
CA GLY A 261 16.97 10.03 -11.45
C GLY A 261 16.06 8.81 -11.23
N ILE A 262 15.35 8.73 -10.08
CA ILE A 262 14.50 7.59 -9.76
C ILE A 262 13.19 7.74 -10.51
N LEU A 263 12.80 6.73 -11.30
CA LEU A 263 11.57 6.71 -12.10
C LEU A 263 11.53 7.76 -13.23
N GLU A 264 12.66 8.23 -13.71
CA GLU A 264 12.73 8.90 -15.01
C GLU A 264 12.52 7.87 -16.13
N PRO A 265 11.72 8.21 -17.16
CA PRO A 265 11.41 7.28 -18.26
C PRO A 265 12.65 6.89 -19.07
#